data_0fa75e6b02f60cd8cbf61f3b3cb09309
#
_entry.id   0fa75e6b02f60cd8cbf61f3b3cb09309
#
_cell.length_a   1.000
_cell.length_b   1.000
_cell.length_c   1.000
_cell.angle_alpha   90.00
_cell.angle_beta   90.00
_cell.angle_gamma   90.00
#
_symmetry.space_group_name_H-M   'P 1'
#
loop_
_entity.id
_entity.type
_entity.pdbx_description
1 polymer ?
#
loop_
_entity_poly.entity_id
_entity_poly.type
_entity_poly.pdbx_seq_one_letter_code
_entity_poly.pdbx_strand_id
1 'polypeptide(L)'
;MNISAEYWLHHAVFYAMLFLIHYFCGLLVIHRNLKVNYTRKINHFAFFFLPTLLSMVIDYPYSAATFFIDLVCAIIFLTFFIAPVRNRVRVLSVMFCSFDRPEDRPLTLTWLYTQFIASYLVLIPLLAYFESHALLPVIMIIIIANGVGDGLAEPVGIRFGKRKYTTYALFTQEKYVRSYAGSACVFITTFIAILAFHSYFSPIQFIAAVLTVPVLITLAEAFSPHTWDSPLIYAVGGALLIGILHFL
;
A
#
# COMPACT_ATOMS: atom_id res chain seq x y z
N MET A 1 8.79 -22.81 -14.10
CA MET A 1 8.15 -21.52 -14.42
C MET A 1 9.25 -20.62 -14.97
N ASN A 2 9.22 -20.28 -16.26
CA ASN A 2 10.20 -19.35 -16.84
C ASN A 2 9.68 -17.94 -16.63
N ILE A 3 10.33 -17.19 -15.74
CA ILE A 3 10.08 -15.75 -15.57
C ILE A 3 10.78 -15.02 -16.71
N SER A 4 10.05 -14.14 -17.40
CA SER A 4 10.57 -13.44 -18.57
C SER A 4 11.71 -12.47 -18.24
N ALA A 5 12.55 -12.16 -19.23
CA ALA A 5 13.61 -11.17 -19.08
C ALA A 5 13.04 -9.76 -18.82
N GLU A 6 11.89 -9.45 -19.41
CA GLU A 6 11.15 -8.19 -19.22
C GLU A 6 10.74 -8.00 -17.77
N TYR A 7 10.30 -9.07 -17.07
CA TYR A 7 10.00 -9.02 -15.64
C TYR A 7 11.22 -8.57 -14.82
N TRP A 8 12.38 -9.21 -15.05
CA TRP A 8 13.59 -8.86 -14.33
C TRP A 8 14.10 -7.46 -14.66
N LEU A 9 14.00 -7.04 -15.92
CA LEU A 9 14.34 -5.68 -16.33
C LEU A 9 13.44 -4.65 -15.66
N HIS A 10 12.12 -4.87 -15.68
CA HIS A 10 11.15 -4.03 -14.99
C HIS A 10 11.48 -3.87 -13.50
N HIS A 11 11.75 -4.98 -12.82
CA HIS A 11 12.06 -4.98 -11.38
C HIS A 11 13.41 -4.32 -11.07
N ALA A 12 14.42 -4.54 -11.91
CA ALA A 12 15.71 -3.87 -11.75
C ALA A 12 15.56 -2.34 -11.85
N VAL A 13 14.82 -1.85 -12.85
CA VAL A 13 14.53 -0.42 -13.00
C VAL A 13 13.67 0.09 -11.84
N PHE A 14 12.64 -0.64 -11.46
CA PHE A 14 11.76 -0.28 -10.34
C PHE A 14 12.55 -0.10 -9.02
N TYR A 15 13.35 -1.09 -8.63
CA TYR A 15 14.13 -0.99 -7.39
C TYR A 15 15.25 0.05 -7.46
N ALA A 16 15.85 0.28 -8.65
CA ALA A 16 16.79 1.37 -8.84
C ALA A 16 16.13 2.74 -8.63
N MET A 17 14.93 2.93 -9.18
CA MET A 17 14.15 4.16 -8.97
C MET A 17 13.72 4.33 -7.51
N LEU A 18 13.23 3.27 -6.87
CA LEU A 18 12.90 3.29 -5.44
C LEU A 18 14.12 3.67 -4.59
N PHE A 19 15.28 3.09 -4.87
CA PHE A 19 16.52 3.41 -4.18
C PHE A 19 16.83 4.92 -4.28
N LEU A 20 16.77 5.49 -5.48
CA LEU A 20 17.01 6.91 -5.69
C LEU A 20 15.99 7.78 -4.96
N ILE A 21 14.70 7.44 -5.03
CA ILE A 21 13.64 8.20 -4.35
C ILE A 21 13.83 8.17 -2.84
N HIS A 22 14.08 7.00 -2.24
CA HIS A 22 14.34 6.90 -0.80
C HIS A 22 15.57 7.70 -0.40
N TYR A 23 16.64 7.66 -1.19
CA TYR A 23 17.86 8.40 -0.92
C TYR A 23 17.62 9.92 -0.98
N PHE A 24 17.00 10.44 -2.04
CA PHE A 24 16.69 11.87 -2.15
C PHE A 24 15.70 12.32 -1.08
N CYS A 25 14.68 11.54 -0.77
CA CYS A 25 13.77 11.81 0.34
C CYS A 25 14.51 11.86 1.69
N GLY A 26 15.46 10.96 1.92
CA GLY A 26 16.31 10.99 3.11
C GLY A 26 17.18 12.24 3.20
N LEU A 27 17.76 12.69 2.09
CA LEU A 27 18.50 13.96 2.03
C LEU A 27 17.60 15.16 2.34
N LEU A 28 16.34 15.17 1.85
CA LEU A 28 15.38 16.24 2.16
C LEU A 28 15.03 16.27 3.65
N VAL A 29 14.88 15.12 4.30
CA VAL A 29 14.69 15.05 5.75
C VAL A 29 15.89 15.62 6.49
N ILE A 30 17.11 15.20 6.13
CA ILE A 30 18.34 15.58 6.84
C ILE A 30 18.71 17.05 6.60
N HIS A 31 18.67 17.52 5.36
CA HIS A 31 19.18 18.85 5.00
C HIS A 31 18.12 19.95 4.94
N ARG A 32 16.86 19.59 4.74
CA ARG A 32 15.75 20.56 4.61
C ARG A 32 14.73 20.45 5.74
N ASN A 33 14.96 19.57 6.72
CA ASN A 33 14.04 19.32 7.84
C ASN A 33 12.60 18.98 7.37
N LEU A 34 12.47 18.34 6.20
CA LEU A 34 11.17 17.92 5.71
C LEU A 34 10.61 16.83 6.64
N LYS A 35 9.34 16.96 7.05
CA LYS A 35 8.72 15.98 7.94
C LYS A 35 8.69 14.58 7.28
N VAL A 36 9.13 13.57 8.02
CA VAL A 36 9.17 12.16 7.56
C VAL A 36 7.81 11.65 7.12
N ASN A 37 6.71 12.17 7.71
CA ASN A 37 5.36 11.85 7.29
C ASN A 37 5.11 12.10 5.79
N TYR A 38 5.68 13.16 5.21
CA TYR A 38 5.56 13.44 3.77
C TYR A 38 6.46 12.55 2.92
N THR A 39 7.73 12.39 3.31
CA THR A 39 8.67 11.55 2.54
C THR A 39 8.27 10.08 2.56
N ARG A 40 7.71 9.58 3.67
CA ARG A 40 7.13 8.25 3.76
C ARG A 40 5.99 8.06 2.75
N LYS A 41 5.14 9.06 2.56
CA LYS A 41 4.05 8.98 1.58
C LYS A 41 4.54 9.15 0.13
N ILE A 42 5.62 9.90 -0.11
CA ILE A 42 6.28 9.91 -1.42
C ILE A 42 6.81 8.50 -1.75
N ASN A 43 7.48 7.84 -0.81
CA ASN A 43 7.95 6.47 -0.98
C ASN A 43 6.79 5.49 -1.20
N HIS A 44 5.68 5.65 -0.47
CA HIS A 44 4.46 4.87 -0.64
C HIS A 44 3.88 5.04 -2.06
N PHE A 45 3.71 6.27 -2.53
CA PHE A 45 3.23 6.52 -3.89
C PHE A 45 4.18 5.98 -4.95
N ALA A 46 5.50 6.11 -4.75
CA ALA A 46 6.47 5.52 -5.65
C ALA A 46 6.30 4.00 -5.72
N PHE A 47 6.14 3.33 -4.58
CA PHE A 47 5.94 1.89 -4.54
C PHE A 47 4.67 1.43 -5.29
N PHE A 48 3.59 2.19 -5.23
CA PHE A 48 2.33 1.85 -5.90
C PHE A 48 2.29 2.25 -7.38
N PHE A 49 2.80 3.42 -7.73
CA PHE A 49 2.64 3.95 -9.09
C PHE A 49 3.79 3.60 -10.05
N LEU A 50 5.02 3.45 -9.56
CA LEU A 50 6.14 3.12 -10.45
C LEU A 50 5.95 1.80 -11.19
N PRO A 51 5.48 0.68 -10.58
CA PRO A 51 5.25 -0.54 -11.32
C PRO A 51 4.26 -0.33 -12.48
N THR A 52 3.15 0.37 -12.23
CA THR A 52 2.14 0.65 -13.25
C THR A 52 2.69 1.56 -14.37
N LEU A 53 3.47 2.58 -14.03
CA LEU A 53 4.07 3.46 -15.02
C LEU A 53 5.15 2.74 -15.85
N LEU A 54 5.94 1.89 -15.21
CA LEU A 54 6.96 1.10 -15.89
C LEU A 54 6.35 0.03 -16.80
N SER A 55 5.22 -0.57 -16.43
CA SER A 55 4.53 -1.57 -17.26
C SER A 55 3.98 -0.98 -18.57
N MET A 56 3.80 0.34 -18.65
CA MET A 56 3.47 1.00 -19.94
C MET A 56 4.63 0.95 -20.95
N VAL A 57 5.86 0.71 -20.49
CA VAL A 57 7.07 0.70 -21.33
C VAL A 57 7.70 -0.70 -21.35
N ILE A 58 7.68 -1.39 -20.23
CA ILE A 58 8.25 -2.72 -20.05
C ILE A 58 7.11 -3.60 -19.54
N ASP A 59 6.35 -4.16 -20.49
CA ASP A 59 5.21 -5.01 -20.18
C ASP A 59 5.66 -6.45 -19.83
N TYR A 60 4.99 -7.06 -18.86
CA TYR A 60 5.14 -8.46 -18.52
C TYR A 60 3.81 -9.01 -17.94
N PRO A 61 3.52 -10.30 -18.10
CA PRO A 61 2.28 -10.86 -17.59
C PRO A 61 2.26 -10.91 -16.06
N TYR A 62 1.29 -10.25 -15.45
CA TYR A 62 1.00 -10.35 -14.02
C TYR A 62 0.35 -11.68 -13.70
N SER A 63 0.78 -12.30 -12.61
CA SER A 63 0.20 -13.55 -12.11
C SER A 63 0.40 -13.65 -10.59
N ALA A 64 -0.35 -14.52 -9.92
CA ALA A 64 -0.13 -14.79 -8.49
C ALA A 64 1.32 -15.23 -8.20
N ALA A 65 1.96 -15.90 -9.15
CA ALA A 65 3.35 -16.33 -9.01
C ALA A 65 4.36 -15.18 -9.10
N THR A 66 4.17 -14.20 -10.00
CA THR A 66 5.01 -12.99 -10.05
C THR A 66 4.86 -12.18 -8.79
N PHE A 67 3.64 -12.04 -8.24
CA PHE A 67 3.42 -11.38 -6.95
C PHE A 67 4.11 -12.06 -5.77
N PHE A 68 4.23 -13.38 -5.78
CA PHE A 68 5.03 -14.08 -4.75
C PHE A 68 6.52 -13.70 -4.84
N ILE A 69 7.05 -13.59 -6.06
CA ILE A 69 8.44 -13.14 -6.26
C ILE A 69 8.59 -11.67 -5.84
N ASP A 70 7.60 -10.82 -6.12
CA ASP A 70 7.58 -9.41 -5.67
C ASP A 70 7.67 -9.32 -4.15
N LEU A 71 6.95 -10.17 -3.41
CA LEU A 71 7.08 -10.26 -1.95
C LEU A 71 8.51 -10.58 -1.53
N VAL A 72 9.14 -11.58 -2.16
CA VAL A 72 10.53 -11.98 -1.85
C VAL A 72 11.48 -10.82 -2.14
N CYS A 73 11.34 -10.15 -3.28
CA CYS A 73 12.15 -8.97 -3.64
C CYS A 73 11.95 -7.82 -2.64
N ALA A 74 10.70 -7.56 -2.22
CA ALA A 74 10.40 -6.52 -1.24
C ALA A 74 11.02 -6.84 0.14
N ILE A 75 10.97 -8.10 0.58
CA ILE A 75 11.62 -8.54 1.82
C ILE A 75 13.14 -8.36 1.72
N ILE A 76 13.75 -8.76 0.60
CA ILE A 76 15.19 -8.56 0.36
C ILE A 76 15.52 -7.07 0.42
N PHE A 77 14.74 -6.21 -0.24
CA PHE A 77 14.95 -4.76 -0.22
C PHE A 77 14.86 -4.20 1.21
N LEU A 78 13.88 -4.61 2.01
CA LEU A 78 13.76 -4.19 3.41
C LEU A 78 14.93 -4.67 4.26
N THR A 79 15.53 -5.83 3.93
CA THR A 79 16.68 -6.39 4.67
C THR A 79 17.91 -5.48 4.61
N PHE A 80 18.06 -4.64 3.59
CA PHE A 80 19.13 -3.64 3.56
C PHE A 80 19.02 -2.59 4.69
N PHE A 81 17.84 -2.41 5.27
CA PHE A 81 17.59 -1.42 6.33
C PHE A 81 17.73 -1.94 7.76
N ILE A 82 18.04 -3.23 7.96
CA ILE A 82 18.33 -3.75 9.31
C ILE A 82 19.56 -3.04 9.91
N ALA A 83 19.55 -2.83 11.23
CA ALA A 83 20.58 -2.05 11.90
C ALA A 83 22.02 -2.48 11.59
N PRO A 84 22.39 -3.79 11.57
CA PRO A 84 23.75 -4.21 11.25
C PRO A 84 24.22 -3.79 9.84
N VAL A 85 23.32 -3.71 8.87
CA VAL A 85 23.63 -3.34 7.48
C VAL A 85 23.62 -1.82 7.31
N ARG A 86 22.51 -1.16 7.66
CA ARG A 86 22.37 0.28 7.46
C ARG A 86 23.39 1.10 8.22
N ASN A 87 23.81 0.65 9.43
CA ASN A 87 24.79 1.39 10.22
C ASN A 87 26.22 1.33 9.65
N ARG A 88 26.50 0.36 8.77
CA ARG A 88 27.77 0.23 8.06
C ARG A 88 27.80 0.99 6.73
N VAL A 89 26.60 1.26 6.15
CA VAL A 89 26.48 1.87 4.82
C VAL A 89 25.71 3.18 4.92
N ARG A 90 26.43 4.30 4.87
CA ARG A 90 25.86 5.65 5.04
C ARG A 90 24.66 5.92 4.14
N VAL A 91 24.69 5.45 2.88
CA VAL A 91 23.59 5.64 1.94
C VAL A 91 22.31 5.00 2.46
N LEU A 92 22.37 3.78 3.01
CA LEU A 92 21.21 3.09 3.57
C LEU A 92 20.66 3.78 4.83
N SER A 93 21.56 4.35 5.66
CA SER A 93 21.13 5.17 6.80
C SER A 93 20.37 6.41 6.35
N VAL A 94 20.81 7.09 5.29
CA VAL A 94 20.12 8.25 4.71
C VAL A 94 18.77 7.83 4.16
N MET A 95 18.68 6.73 3.40
CA MET A 95 17.43 6.21 2.87
C MET A 95 16.45 5.86 3.98
N PHE A 96 16.92 5.23 5.05
CA PHE A 96 16.09 4.86 6.19
C PHE A 96 15.43 6.08 6.85
N CYS A 97 16.12 7.21 6.93
CA CYS A 97 15.54 8.46 7.46
C CYS A 97 14.31 8.93 6.68
N SER A 98 14.11 8.50 5.42
CA SER A 98 12.98 8.92 4.60
C SER A 98 11.62 8.36 5.05
N PHE A 99 11.62 7.29 5.87
CA PHE A 99 10.40 6.63 6.34
C PHE A 99 10.39 6.25 7.83
N ASP A 100 11.49 6.50 8.55
CA ASP A 100 11.64 6.20 9.98
C ASP A 100 11.09 7.34 10.84
N ARG A 101 9.77 7.36 11.06
CA ARG A 101 9.13 8.36 11.91
C ARG A 101 9.57 8.19 13.37
N PRO A 102 9.81 9.30 14.10
CA PRO A 102 10.17 9.24 15.52
C PRO A 102 9.16 8.44 16.37
N GLU A 103 7.87 8.60 16.09
CA GLU A 103 6.78 7.91 16.77
C GLU A 103 6.71 6.40 16.49
N ASP A 104 7.34 5.92 15.43
CA ASP A 104 7.35 4.49 15.06
C ASP A 104 8.54 3.72 15.67
N ARG A 105 9.51 4.43 16.22
CA ARG A 105 10.73 3.81 16.79
C ARG A 105 10.44 3.08 18.10
N PRO A 106 11.08 1.93 18.35
CA PRO A 106 12.06 1.23 17.48
C PRO A 106 11.43 0.25 16.48
N LEU A 107 10.10 0.23 16.34
CA LEU A 107 9.32 -0.81 15.65
C LEU A 107 9.12 -0.57 14.14
N THR A 108 9.67 0.52 13.58
CA THR A 108 9.49 0.91 12.16
C THR A 108 9.67 -0.27 11.20
N LEU A 109 10.79 -0.99 11.27
CA LEU A 109 11.03 -2.14 10.39
C LEU A 109 10.15 -3.34 10.72
N THR A 110 9.88 -3.61 11.99
CA THR A 110 8.99 -4.71 12.40
C THR A 110 7.61 -4.52 11.79
N TRP A 111 7.06 -3.31 11.86
CA TRP A 111 5.77 -3.01 11.27
C TRP A 111 5.80 -3.09 9.74
N LEU A 112 6.85 -2.58 9.09
CA LEU A 112 6.97 -2.70 7.63
C LEU A 112 7.04 -4.16 7.18
N TYR A 113 7.89 -4.99 7.79
CA TYR A 113 7.97 -6.41 7.45
C TYR A 113 6.63 -7.13 7.65
N THR A 114 6.03 -6.97 8.82
CA THR A 114 4.78 -7.67 9.14
C THR A 114 3.61 -7.20 8.28
N GLN A 115 3.52 -5.89 8.00
CA GLN A 115 2.53 -5.32 7.10
C GLN A 115 2.70 -5.85 5.66
N PHE A 116 3.93 -5.85 5.14
CA PHE A 116 4.21 -6.36 3.79
C PHE A 116 3.84 -7.83 3.66
N ILE A 117 4.33 -8.68 4.57
CA ILE A 117 4.03 -10.11 4.56
C ILE A 117 2.51 -10.33 4.63
N ALA A 118 1.82 -9.69 5.57
CA ALA A 118 0.38 -9.83 5.72
C ALA A 118 -0.39 -9.34 4.49
N SER A 119 0.03 -8.22 3.87
CA SER A 119 -0.59 -7.69 2.65
C SER A 119 -0.50 -8.67 1.49
N TYR A 120 0.67 -9.24 1.26
CA TYR A 120 0.88 -10.20 0.17
C TYR A 120 0.21 -11.55 0.44
N LEU A 121 0.16 -12.01 1.70
CA LEU A 121 -0.59 -13.21 2.08
C LEU A 121 -2.09 -13.08 1.79
N VAL A 122 -2.63 -11.86 1.81
CA VAL A 122 -4.02 -11.57 1.40
C VAL A 122 -4.12 -11.37 -0.11
N LEU A 123 -3.22 -10.59 -0.70
CA LEU A 123 -3.30 -10.25 -2.12
C LEU A 123 -3.07 -11.43 -3.06
N ILE A 124 -2.13 -12.33 -2.76
CA ILE A 124 -1.82 -13.47 -3.64
C ILE A 124 -3.05 -14.37 -3.88
N PRO A 125 -3.77 -14.83 -2.83
CA PRO A 125 -5.00 -15.61 -3.06
C PRO A 125 -6.11 -14.80 -3.74
N LEU A 126 -6.24 -13.50 -3.45
CA LEU A 126 -7.21 -12.64 -4.13
C LEU A 126 -6.90 -12.51 -5.62
N LEU A 127 -5.63 -12.28 -5.97
CA LEU A 127 -5.18 -12.25 -7.37
C LEU A 127 -5.47 -13.57 -8.09
N ALA A 128 -5.12 -14.70 -7.49
CA ALA A 128 -5.40 -16.01 -8.05
C ALA A 128 -6.91 -16.24 -8.27
N TYR A 129 -7.75 -15.79 -7.34
CA TYR A 129 -9.19 -15.86 -7.47
C TYR A 129 -9.69 -14.99 -8.63
N PHE A 130 -9.34 -13.69 -8.66
CA PHE A 130 -9.81 -12.78 -9.72
C PHE A 130 -9.26 -13.15 -11.10
N GLU A 131 -8.03 -13.66 -11.18
CA GLU A 131 -7.43 -14.18 -12.42
C GLU A 131 -8.21 -15.37 -12.95
N SER A 132 -8.53 -16.35 -12.09
CA SER A 132 -9.28 -17.57 -12.49
C SER A 132 -10.72 -17.30 -12.96
N HIS A 133 -11.30 -16.16 -12.56
CA HIS A 133 -12.64 -15.74 -12.95
C HIS A 133 -12.67 -14.66 -14.05
N ALA A 134 -11.52 -14.35 -14.68
CA ALA A 134 -11.38 -13.28 -15.66
C ALA A 134 -11.80 -11.87 -15.15
N LEU A 135 -11.68 -11.63 -13.84
CA LEU A 135 -12.07 -10.42 -13.13
C LEU A 135 -10.85 -9.66 -12.57
N LEU A 136 -9.65 -9.95 -13.06
CA LEU A 136 -8.41 -9.37 -12.57
C LEU A 136 -8.44 -7.83 -12.45
N PRO A 137 -9.04 -7.06 -13.38
CA PRO A 137 -9.11 -5.61 -13.24
C PRO A 137 -9.87 -5.13 -11.99
N VAL A 138 -10.81 -5.92 -11.45
CA VAL A 138 -11.60 -5.53 -10.27
C VAL A 138 -10.74 -5.39 -9.02
N ILE A 139 -9.63 -6.12 -8.93
CA ILE A 139 -8.70 -6.01 -7.79
C ILE A 139 -8.08 -4.60 -7.69
N MET A 140 -8.04 -3.87 -8.82
CA MET A 140 -7.54 -2.48 -8.81
C MET A 140 -8.35 -1.56 -7.91
N ILE A 141 -9.61 -1.87 -7.62
CA ILE A 141 -10.44 -1.10 -6.68
C ILE A 141 -9.77 -1.05 -5.30
N ILE A 142 -9.36 -2.20 -4.77
CA ILE A 142 -8.70 -2.26 -3.45
C ILE A 142 -7.26 -1.77 -3.49
N ILE A 143 -6.56 -1.96 -4.60
CA ILE A 143 -5.20 -1.42 -4.79
C ILE A 143 -5.24 0.11 -4.83
N ILE A 144 -6.20 0.71 -5.53
CA ILE A 144 -6.39 2.17 -5.58
C ILE A 144 -6.84 2.70 -4.21
N ALA A 145 -7.76 2.00 -3.52
CA ALA A 145 -8.20 2.38 -2.17
C ALA A 145 -7.00 2.49 -1.20
N ASN A 146 -6.08 1.52 -1.23
CA ASN A 146 -4.88 1.52 -0.43
C ASN A 146 -3.82 2.50 -0.96
N GLY A 147 -3.44 2.39 -2.23
CA GLY A 147 -2.35 3.19 -2.82
C GLY A 147 -2.63 4.68 -2.81
N VAL A 148 -3.86 5.09 -3.18
CA VAL A 148 -4.26 6.51 -3.22
C VAL A 148 -4.98 6.93 -1.95
N GLY A 149 -5.97 6.17 -1.50
CA GLY A 149 -6.81 6.52 -0.36
C GLY A 149 -6.01 6.62 0.93
N ASP A 150 -5.34 5.55 1.35
CA ASP A 150 -4.43 5.56 2.50
C ASP A 150 -3.19 6.43 2.25
N GLY A 151 -2.69 6.45 1.03
CA GLY A 151 -1.58 7.32 0.65
C GLY A 151 -1.84 8.78 0.96
N LEU A 152 -3.05 9.28 0.70
CA LEU A 152 -3.48 10.66 0.98
C LEU A 152 -3.97 10.87 2.42
N ALA A 153 -4.38 9.81 3.13
CA ALA A 153 -5.01 9.93 4.44
C ALA A 153 -4.14 10.67 5.45
N GLU A 154 -2.86 10.38 5.53
CA GLU A 154 -1.94 11.03 6.47
C GLU A 154 -1.64 12.48 6.10
N PRO A 155 -1.22 12.86 4.87
CA PRO A 155 -0.99 14.26 4.49
C PRO A 155 -2.23 15.15 4.66
N VAL A 156 -3.40 14.65 4.23
CA VAL A 156 -4.67 15.35 4.37
C VAL A 156 -5.07 15.47 5.83
N GLY A 157 -4.91 14.39 6.59
CA GLY A 157 -5.17 14.35 8.02
C GLY A 157 -4.32 15.33 8.82
N ILE A 158 -3.04 15.49 8.49
CA ILE A 158 -2.14 16.47 9.10
C ILE A 158 -2.59 17.89 8.79
N ARG A 159 -2.97 18.17 7.53
CA ARG A 159 -3.27 19.53 7.07
C ARG A 159 -4.69 19.98 7.39
N PHE A 160 -5.68 19.10 7.28
CA PHE A 160 -7.10 19.44 7.36
C PHE A 160 -7.87 18.72 8.48
N GLY A 161 -7.23 17.76 9.17
CA GLY A 161 -7.86 16.92 10.18
C GLY A 161 -8.14 17.63 11.49
N LYS A 162 -9.27 18.34 11.60
CA LYS A 162 -9.73 19.00 12.83
C LYS A 162 -10.25 18.00 13.87
N ARG A 163 -11.05 17.00 13.44
CA ARG A 163 -11.56 15.93 14.31
C ARG A 163 -10.65 14.71 14.20
N LYS A 164 -10.25 14.19 15.35
CA LYS A 164 -9.30 13.09 15.47
C LYS A 164 -9.89 11.95 16.27
N TYR A 165 -9.37 10.76 16.08
CA TYR A 165 -9.64 9.57 16.87
C TYR A 165 -8.34 8.79 17.05
N THR A 166 -8.35 7.80 17.95
CA THR A 166 -7.15 6.98 18.24
C THR A 166 -7.35 5.55 17.80
N THR A 167 -6.27 4.95 17.33
CA THR A 167 -6.17 3.53 17.05
C THR A 167 -5.05 2.91 17.89
N TYR A 168 -5.08 1.59 18.04
CA TYR A 168 -4.02 0.84 18.69
C TYR A 168 -2.92 0.46 17.67
N ALA A 169 -1.82 -0.06 18.16
CA ALA A 169 -0.78 -0.64 17.31
C ALA A 169 -0.41 -2.04 17.80
N LEU A 170 0.12 -2.86 16.91
CA LEU A 170 0.66 -4.17 17.28
C LEU A 170 2.03 -3.99 17.96
N PHE A 171 2.34 -4.90 18.87
CA PHE A 171 3.63 -4.98 19.57
C PHE A 171 3.94 -3.81 20.51
N THR A 172 2.96 -2.93 20.80
CA THR A 172 3.11 -1.82 21.76
C THR A 172 1.76 -1.49 22.40
N GLN A 173 1.80 -0.81 23.56
CA GLN A 173 0.61 -0.26 24.23
C GLN A 173 0.28 1.17 23.80
N GLU A 174 1.12 1.78 22.96
CA GLU A 174 0.93 3.14 22.48
C GLU A 174 -0.32 3.27 21.59
N LYS A 175 -0.97 4.43 21.70
CA LYS A 175 -2.11 4.79 20.86
C LYS A 175 -1.69 5.81 19.82
N TYR A 176 -2.16 5.62 18.60
CA TYR A 176 -1.85 6.47 17.47
C TYR A 176 -3.07 7.26 17.02
N VAL A 177 -2.81 8.47 16.55
CA VAL A 177 -3.87 9.43 16.18
C VAL A 177 -4.14 9.37 14.69
N ARG A 178 -5.41 9.20 14.33
CA ARG A 178 -5.93 9.34 12.98
C ARG A 178 -6.95 10.48 12.91
N SER A 179 -7.39 10.84 11.71
CA SER A 179 -8.37 11.91 11.51
C SER A 179 -9.50 11.48 10.58
N TYR A 180 -10.71 12.00 10.84
CA TYR A 180 -11.85 11.79 9.94
C TYR A 180 -11.59 12.32 8.52
N ALA A 181 -10.82 13.41 8.38
CA ALA A 181 -10.44 13.91 7.05
C ALA A 181 -9.52 12.94 6.29
N GLY A 182 -8.64 12.24 7.01
CA GLY A 182 -7.82 11.17 6.42
C GLY A 182 -8.68 10.00 5.95
N SER A 183 -9.55 9.47 6.82
CA SER A 183 -10.44 8.35 6.45
C SER A 183 -11.41 8.72 5.32
N ALA A 184 -11.82 9.99 5.20
CA ALA A 184 -12.60 10.47 4.06
C ALA A 184 -11.85 10.32 2.72
N CYS A 185 -10.51 10.39 2.70
CA CYS A 185 -9.73 10.12 1.49
C CYS A 185 -9.90 8.67 1.03
N VAL A 186 -9.87 7.73 1.97
CA VAL A 186 -10.08 6.31 1.66
C VAL A 186 -11.49 6.09 1.10
N PHE A 187 -12.51 6.70 1.73
CA PHE A 187 -13.90 6.61 1.26
C PHE A 187 -14.05 7.15 -0.16
N ILE A 188 -13.63 8.39 -0.40
CA ILE A 188 -13.77 9.07 -1.69
C ILE A 188 -13.01 8.30 -2.79
N THR A 189 -11.79 7.89 -2.51
CA THR A 189 -10.96 7.16 -3.48
C THR A 189 -11.57 5.82 -3.83
N THR A 190 -12.06 5.07 -2.84
CA THR A 190 -12.74 3.79 -3.08
C THR A 190 -14.03 3.97 -3.89
N PHE A 191 -14.81 4.99 -3.55
CA PHE A 191 -16.03 5.34 -4.29
C PHE A 191 -15.72 5.65 -5.77
N ILE A 192 -14.72 6.49 -6.03
CA ILE A 192 -14.30 6.83 -7.39
C ILE A 192 -13.77 5.59 -8.13
N ALA A 193 -13.02 4.72 -7.44
CA ALA A 193 -12.53 3.47 -8.03
C ALA A 193 -13.68 2.56 -8.48
N ILE A 194 -14.74 2.40 -7.65
CA ILE A 194 -15.91 1.62 -8.05
C ILE A 194 -16.60 2.24 -9.28
N LEU A 195 -16.74 3.56 -9.34
CA LEU A 195 -17.30 4.24 -10.51
C LEU A 195 -16.45 3.99 -11.76
N ALA A 196 -15.13 4.00 -11.63
CA ALA A 196 -14.21 3.76 -12.76
C ALA A 196 -14.31 2.32 -13.30
N PHE A 197 -14.57 1.36 -12.42
CA PHE A 197 -14.69 -0.06 -12.78
C PHE A 197 -16.15 -0.55 -12.89
N HIS A 198 -17.12 0.35 -13.03
CA HIS A 198 -18.54 0.04 -13.04
C HIS A 198 -18.95 -1.04 -14.06
N SER A 199 -18.26 -1.11 -15.21
CA SER A 199 -18.54 -2.06 -16.29
C SER A 199 -18.33 -3.54 -15.91
N TYR A 200 -17.68 -3.82 -14.80
CA TYR A 200 -17.49 -5.18 -14.29
C TYR A 200 -18.63 -5.67 -13.39
N PHE A 201 -19.63 -4.83 -13.14
CA PHE A 201 -20.75 -5.11 -12.23
C PHE A 201 -22.07 -5.12 -12.98
N SER A 202 -22.97 -6.05 -12.64
CA SER A 202 -24.38 -5.92 -12.99
C SER A 202 -25.00 -4.72 -12.26
N PRO A 203 -26.18 -4.21 -12.67
CA PRO A 203 -26.81 -3.07 -12.00
C PRO A 203 -26.99 -3.26 -10.49
N ILE A 204 -27.39 -4.45 -10.04
CA ILE A 204 -27.60 -4.75 -8.62
C ILE A 204 -26.27 -4.85 -7.86
N GLN A 205 -25.27 -5.51 -8.48
CA GLN A 205 -23.93 -5.60 -7.92
C GLN A 205 -23.29 -4.21 -7.79
N PHE A 206 -23.47 -3.35 -8.79
CA PHE A 206 -22.96 -1.99 -8.77
C PHE A 206 -23.56 -1.15 -7.63
N ILE A 207 -24.89 -1.20 -7.45
CA ILE A 207 -25.56 -0.50 -6.34
C ILE A 207 -25.03 -1.05 -5.00
N ALA A 208 -24.94 -2.37 -4.84
CA ALA A 208 -24.41 -2.97 -3.63
C ALA A 208 -22.95 -2.55 -3.38
N ALA A 209 -22.08 -2.55 -4.40
CA ALA A 209 -20.70 -2.15 -4.30
C ALA A 209 -20.56 -0.68 -3.87
N VAL A 210 -21.31 0.23 -4.52
CA VAL A 210 -21.27 1.67 -4.21
C VAL A 210 -21.72 1.95 -2.76
N LEU A 211 -22.71 1.22 -2.26
CA LEU A 211 -23.25 1.46 -0.92
C LEU A 211 -22.41 0.83 0.19
N THR A 212 -21.74 -0.30 -0.07
CA THR A 212 -21.07 -1.07 1.00
C THR A 212 -19.56 -0.98 0.98
N VAL A 213 -18.93 -1.08 -0.19
CA VAL A 213 -17.47 -1.23 -0.28
C VAL A 213 -16.71 0.01 0.23
N PRO A 214 -17.06 1.27 -0.15
CA PRO A 214 -16.38 2.45 0.37
C PRO A 214 -16.51 2.60 1.89
N VAL A 215 -17.71 2.29 2.42
CA VAL A 215 -17.97 2.37 3.87
C VAL A 215 -17.12 1.36 4.63
N LEU A 216 -17.19 0.09 4.23
CA LEU A 216 -16.54 -0.99 4.97
C LEU A 216 -15.01 -0.98 4.82
N ILE A 217 -14.48 -0.60 3.66
CA ILE A 217 -13.03 -0.37 3.49
C ILE A 217 -12.56 0.80 4.38
N THR A 218 -13.33 1.89 4.43
CA THR A 218 -12.98 3.03 5.30
C THR A 218 -13.00 2.63 6.78
N LEU A 219 -13.98 1.85 7.21
CA LEU A 219 -14.02 1.31 8.57
C LEU A 219 -12.84 0.35 8.83
N ALA A 220 -12.51 -0.51 7.88
CA ALA A 220 -11.35 -1.39 7.99
C ALA A 220 -10.04 -0.60 8.15
N GLU A 221 -9.83 0.47 7.37
CA GLU A 221 -8.71 1.40 7.54
C GLU A 221 -8.77 2.07 8.92
N ALA A 222 -9.89 2.66 9.30
CA ALA A 222 -10.05 3.45 10.52
C ALA A 222 -9.79 2.63 11.80
N PHE A 223 -10.22 1.37 11.82
CA PHE A 223 -10.06 0.47 12.96
C PHE A 223 -8.84 -0.44 12.88
N SER A 224 -8.07 -0.39 11.79
CA SER A 224 -6.85 -1.17 11.65
C SER A 224 -5.82 -0.77 12.70
N PRO A 225 -4.97 -1.71 13.16
CA PRO A 225 -3.80 -1.35 13.93
C PRO A 225 -2.92 -0.37 13.16
N HIS A 226 -2.21 0.50 13.89
CA HIS A 226 -1.28 1.45 13.27
C HIS A 226 -0.30 0.73 12.32
N THR A 227 -0.14 1.23 11.10
CA THR A 227 0.61 0.67 9.97
C THR A 227 0.07 -0.63 9.36
N TRP A 228 -0.99 -1.24 9.90
CA TRP A 228 -1.60 -2.49 9.40
C TRP A 228 -2.88 -2.29 8.59
N ASP A 229 -3.09 -1.09 8.08
CA ASP A 229 -4.21 -0.69 7.23
C ASP A 229 -4.26 -1.49 5.91
N SER A 230 -3.13 -1.63 5.20
CA SER A 230 -3.09 -2.32 3.90
C SER A 230 -3.64 -3.76 3.93
N PRO A 231 -3.19 -4.67 4.82
CA PRO A 231 -3.74 -6.02 4.86
C PRO A 231 -5.25 -6.05 5.12
N LEU A 232 -5.75 -5.14 5.97
CA LEU A 232 -7.18 -5.08 6.30
C LEU A 232 -8.02 -4.49 5.17
N ILE A 233 -7.54 -3.44 4.50
CA ILE A 233 -8.16 -2.91 3.28
C ILE A 233 -8.30 -4.01 2.23
N TYR A 234 -7.24 -4.78 2.00
CA TYR A 234 -7.26 -5.86 1.02
C TYR A 234 -8.18 -7.02 1.43
N ALA A 235 -8.13 -7.44 2.69
CA ALA A 235 -8.95 -8.55 3.18
C ALA A 235 -10.44 -8.21 3.14
N VAL A 236 -10.82 -7.08 3.70
CA VAL A 236 -12.23 -6.65 3.74
C VAL A 236 -12.72 -6.29 2.35
N GLY A 237 -11.96 -5.50 1.60
CA GLY A 237 -12.35 -5.11 0.24
C GLY A 237 -12.41 -6.29 -0.71
N GLY A 238 -11.45 -7.20 -0.66
CA GLY A 238 -11.44 -8.42 -1.47
C GLY A 238 -12.63 -9.33 -1.15
N ALA A 239 -12.89 -9.58 0.14
CA ALA A 239 -14.04 -10.41 0.56
C ALA A 239 -15.38 -9.80 0.12
N LEU A 240 -15.53 -8.46 0.22
CA LEU A 240 -16.74 -7.77 -0.24
C LEU A 240 -16.94 -7.88 -1.74
N LEU A 241 -15.88 -7.62 -2.52
CA LEU A 241 -15.96 -7.71 -3.99
C LEU A 241 -16.28 -9.13 -4.44
N ILE A 242 -15.63 -10.14 -3.85
CA ILE A 242 -15.96 -11.55 -4.11
C ILE A 242 -17.41 -11.83 -3.74
N GLY A 243 -17.85 -11.40 -2.56
CA GLY A 243 -19.22 -11.60 -2.10
C GLY A 243 -20.26 -10.98 -3.03
N ILE A 244 -20.03 -9.74 -3.48
CA ILE A 244 -20.94 -9.02 -4.39
C ILE A 244 -20.96 -9.69 -5.77
N LEU A 245 -19.81 -10.04 -6.31
CA LEU A 245 -19.71 -10.59 -7.68
C LEU A 245 -20.19 -12.05 -7.77
N HIS A 246 -20.14 -12.80 -6.67
CA HIS A 246 -20.48 -14.21 -6.67
C HIS A 246 -21.92 -14.50 -6.21
N PHE A 247 -22.47 -13.70 -5.28
CA PHE A 247 -23.76 -13.98 -4.67
C PHE A 247 -24.91 -13.04 -5.09
N LEU A 248 -24.61 -11.94 -5.81
CA LEU A 248 -25.61 -11.03 -6.39
C LEU A 248 -25.59 -11.06 -7.91
#